data_17a2f0aa6fe94dd723aae8c1ff72028e
#
_entry.id   17a2f0aa6fe94dd723aae8c1ff72028e
#
_cell.length_a   1.000
_cell.length_b   1.000
_cell.length_c   1.000
_cell.angle_alpha   90.00
_cell.angle_beta   90.00
_cell.angle_gamma   90.00
#
_symmetry.space_group_name_H-M   'P 1'
#
loop_
_entity.id
_entity.type
_entity.pdbx_description
1 polymer ?
#
loop_
_entity_poly.entity_id
_entity_poly.type
_entity_poly.pdbx_seq_one_letter_code
_entity_poly.pdbx_strand_id
1 'polypeptide(L)'
;MNRIYLVLFCIVCFGKSIAQTIDKSKLFPPFLETKAPEKKIQIQKTDSLIYENWEWGEYRKLIGNVQLKDSSAYMWCDSAILDITANYLTAYGNPLHLKNGDSIDIWGNFLEYFGDQKQARLTGNAIMKDKKMVLTAPEIYYNTASDIGYYNTGGRMVKDETILTSQIAYYYHQNGEAVFYKNVVLNTKETTIVSDSMRYNINDEIVYFIAKTKITNKDGNIIYTDKGSFDTKTEKATFDKNTAITKDNSIIKGDTINYDNKTKNAIAQGNVSFQDTSENVTILSGHSLYIDKTQYVRATKDPLLINVSVNKEDTIQKQDTMFMSADTLISYKIAHQTFDEDSTIQIDSLKIMHAYHHTKMFRRNLSAVCDSLYYTQLNDVFKLYYNPILWIDSLQLSGDSIYIYSENDKISHISVFGNAFIIHWVENEIFNQIKGKIINIFIRDNKIVLMDVDGSSESIYFIKDDNKGYIGGNQSTSGNIAIYFKNGEIDRLKLKNAPEATFTPMKKISPPNYRLSGFNWQWQ
;
A
#
# COMPACT_ATOMS: atom_id res chain seq x y z
N MET A 1 61.16 1.01 -20.23
CA MET A 1 60.76 -0.19 -21.00
C MET A 1 59.95 -1.06 -20.05
N ASN A 2 58.71 -1.14 -20.20
CA ASN A 2 57.76 -2.23 -20.10
C ASN A 2 56.34 -1.65 -20.00
N ARG A 3 55.63 -1.82 -21.10
CA ARG A 3 54.23 -1.46 -21.24
C ARG A 3 53.40 -2.57 -20.58
N ILE A 4 52.48 -2.19 -19.66
CA ILE A 4 51.41 -3.06 -19.19
C ILE A 4 50.14 -2.58 -19.86
N TYR A 5 49.55 -3.42 -20.71
CA TYR A 5 48.25 -3.25 -21.34
C TYR A 5 47.15 -3.51 -20.30
N LEU A 6 46.34 -2.51 -20.05
CA LEU A 6 45.08 -2.65 -19.28
C LEU A 6 44.00 -3.11 -20.26
N VAL A 7 43.61 -4.37 -20.17
CA VAL A 7 42.47 -4.91 -20.92
C VAL A 7 41.20 -4.56 -20.15
N LEU A 8 40.45 -3.61 -20.71
CA LEU A 8 39.09 -3.27 -20.24
C LEU A 8 38.14 -4.37 -20.70
N PHE A 9 37.67 -5.21 -19.76
CA PHE A 9 36.60 -6.17 -20.02
C PHE A 9 35.28 -5.45 -19.81
N CYS A 10 34.67 -4.97 -20.90
CA CYS A 10 33.27 -4.56 -20.91
C CYS A 10 32.38 -5.80 -20.80
N ILE A 11 31.89 -6.10 -19.60
CA ILE A 11 30.78 -7.03 -19.42
C ILE A 11 29.49 -6.28 -19.79
N VAL A 12 29.09 -6.46 -21.04
CA VAL A 12 27.74 -6.10 -21.49
C VAL A 12 26.80 -7.16 -20.92
N CYS A 13 26.19 -6.86 -19.77
CA CYS A 13 25.05 -7.61 -19.28
C CYS A 13 23.86 -7.35 -20.21
N PHE A 14 23.68 -8.20 -21.21
CA PHE A 14 22.40 -8.34 -21.89
C PHE A 14 21.38 -8.88 -20.88
N GLY A 15 20.68 -7.99 -20.20
CA GLY A 15 19.43 -8.30 -19.54
C GLY A 15 18.43 -8.72 -20.61
N LYS A 16 18.31 -10.03 -20.85
CA LYS A 16 17.15 -10.57 -21.57
C LYS A 16 15.92 -10.26 -20.70
N SER A 17 15.24 -9.20 -21.04
CA SER A 17 13.84 -9.02 -20.69
C SER A 17 13.10 -10.20 -21.32
N ILE A 18 12.76 -11.19 -20.51
CA ILE A 18 11.82 -12.22 -20.88
C ILE A 18 10.45 -11.52 -20.87
N ALA A 19 10.17 -10.82 -21.96
CA ALA A 19 8.80 -10.58 -22.33
C ALA A 19 8.21 -11.98 -22.59
N GLN A 20 7.50 -12.52 -21.61
CA GLN A 20 6.59 -13.63 -21.87
C GLN A 20 5.61 -13.13 -22.92
N THR A 21 5.91 -13.37 -24.17
CA THR A 21 4.94 -13.33 -25.26
C THR A 21 3.86 -14.31 -24.83
N ILE A 22 2.72 -13.79 -24.40
CA ILE A 22 1.52 -14.58 -24.17
C ILE A 22 1.25 -15.25 -25.52
N ASP A 23 1.46 -16.53 -25.57
CA ASP A 23 1.20 -17.34 -26.75
C ASP A 23 -0.30 -17.20 -27.07
N LYS A 24 -0.61 -16.41 -28.08
CA LYS A 24 -1.99 -16.15 -28.52
C LYS A 24 -2.71 -17.45 -28.91
N SER A 25 -1.98 -18.53 -29.23
CA SER A 25 -2.56 -19.85 -29.50
C SER A 25 -3.15 -20.50 -28.26
N LYS A 26 -2.70 -20.12 -27.04
CA LYS A 26 -3.28 -20.57 -25.76
C LYS A 26 -4.46 -19.72 -25.27
N LEU A 27 -4.68 -18.57 -25.89
CA LEU A 27 -5.83 -17.70 -25.63
C LEU A 27 -7.09 -18.15 -26.36
N PHE A 28 -6.92 -18.94 -27.41
CA PHE A 28 -8.01 -19.57 -28.15
C PHE A 28 -7.79 -21.07 -27.98
N PRO A 29 -8.65 -21.81 -27.25
CA PRO A 29 -8.53 -23.25 -27.23
C PRO A 29 -8.55 -23.72 -28.69
N PRO A 30 -7.61 -24.58 -29.12
CA PRO A 30 -7.67 -25.16 -30.44
C PRO A 30 -9.03 -25.86 -30.55
N PHE A 31 -9.75 -25.63 -31.64
CA PHE A 31 -10.89 -26.46 -31.95
C PHE A 31 -10.40 -27.90 -31.97
N LEU A 32 -10.69 -28.64 -30.89
CA LEU A 32 -10.45 -30.07 -30.87
C LEU A 32 -11.32 -30.69 -31.96
N GLU A 33 -10.69 -31.02 -33.09
CA GLU A 33 -11.31 -31.95 -34.03
C GLU A 33 -11.53 -33.29 -33.34
N THR A 34 -12.57 -33.35 -32.54
CA THR A 34 -13.09 -34.64 -32.10
C THR A 34 -13.89 -35.24 -33.26
N LYS A 35 -13.38 -36.28 -33.89
CA LYS A 35 -14.24 -37.19 -34.69
C LYS A 35 -15.34 -37.68 -33.78
N ALA A 36 -16.44 -36.96 -33.69
CA ALA A 36 -17.65 -37.40 -33.00
C ALA A 36 -18.31 -38.53 -33.82
N PRO A 37 -18.90 -39.52 -33.17
CA PRO A 37 -19.71 -40.51 -33.88
C PRO A 37 -20.84 -39.81 -34.63
N GLU A 38 -21.14 -40.23 -35.85
CA GLU A 38 -22.17 -39.72 -36.74
C GLU A 38 -23.58 -39.80 -36.12
N LYS A 39 -23.90 -38.88 -35.21
CA LYS A 39 -25.29 -38.67 -34.78
C LYS A 39 -25.80 -37.45 -35.53
N LYS A 40 -26.62 -37.71 -36.55
CA LYS A 40 -27.32 -36.67 -37.30
C LYS A 40 -28.42 -36.02 -36.45
N ILE A 41 -28.74 -34.76 -36.74
CA ILE A 41 -29.85 -34.03 -36.10
C ILE A 41 -31.14 -34.85 -36.32
N GLN A 42 -31.86 -35.13 -35.24
CA GLN A 42 -33.09 -35.92 -35.26
C GLN A 42 -34.31 -35.02 -35.10
N ILE A 43 -35.30 -35.19 -35.98
CA ILE A 43 -36.60 -34.56 -35.88
C ILE A 43 -37.41 -35.34 -34.84
N GLN A 44 -37.81 -34.69 -33.76
CA GLN A 44 -38.63 -35.31 -32.71
C GLN A 44 -40.13 -35.00 -32.93
N LYS A 45 -40.44 -33.76 -33.32
CA LYS A 45 -41.80 -33.28 -33.53
C LYS A 45 -41.83 -32.12 -34.54
N THR A 46 -42.90 -32.06 -35.35
CA THR A 46 -43.27 -30.92 -36.22
C THR A 46 -44.72 -31.07 -36.61
N ASP A 47 -45.44 -30.00 -36.85
CA ASP A 47 -46.82 -30.06 -37.34
C ASP A 47 -46.84 -30.34 -38.85
N SER A 48 -45.85 -29.81 -39.61
CA SER A 48 -45.72 -30.05 -41.05
C SER A 48 -44.26 -30.28 -41.43
N LEU A 49 -44.03 -31.21 -42.36
CA LEU A 49 -42.72 -31.53 -42.93
C LEU A 49 -42.80 -31.51 -44.43
N ILE A 50 -41.96 -30.71 -45.08
CA ILE A 50 -41.81 -30.63 -46.51
C ILE A 50 -40.41 -31.14 -46.85
N TYR A 51 -40.34 -32.11 -47.75
CA TYR A 51 -39.09 -32.66 -48.26
C TYR A 51 -38.79 -32.00 -49.63
N GLU A 52 -37.61 -31.43 -49.76
CA GLU A 52 -37.13 -30.84 -51.00
C GLU A 52 -35.77 -31.48 -51.35
N ASN A 53 -35.68 -32.03 -52.59
CA ASN A 53 -34.44 -32.61 -53.10
C ASN A 53 -33.96 -31.70 -54.27
N TRP A 54 -32.85 -31.01 -54.05
CA TRP A 54 -32.23 -30.09 -54.99
C TRP A 54 -30.90 -30.68 -55.49
N GLU A 55 -30.38 -30.22 -56.63
CA GLU A 55 -29.10 -30.70 -57.17
C GLU A 55 -27.93 -30.65 -56.19
N TRP A 56 -28.00 -29.77 -55.18
CA TRP A 56 -26.96 -29.49 -54.18
C TRP A 56 -27.23 -30.07 -52.77
N GLY A 57 -28.35 -30.76 -52.54
CA GLY A 57 -28.60 -31.36 -51.23
C GLY A 57 -30.06 -31.69 -50.94
N GLU A 58 -30.25 -32.46 -49.86
CA GLU A 58 -31.55 -32.84 -49.33
C GLU A 58 -31.95 -31.92 -48.18
N TYR A 59 -33.04 -31.18 -48.37
CA TYR A 59 -33.56 -30.22 -47.39
C TYR A 59 -34.89 -30.71 -46.81
N ARG A 60 -35.04 -30.51 -45.47
CA ARG A 60 -36.31 -30.71 -44.77
C ARG A 60 -36.75 -29.42 -44.17
N LYS A 61 -37.88 -28.89 -44.62
CA LYS A 61 -38.50 -27.72 -44.02
C LYS A 61 -39.55 -28.18 -43.01
N LEU A 62 -39.40 -27.70 -41.79
CA LEU A 62 -40.23 -28.01 -40.63
C LEU A 62 -41.03 -26.79 -40.25
N ILE A 63 -42.34 -26.92 -40.02
CA ILE A 63 -43.22 -25.81 -39.70
C ILE A 63 -44.17 -26.21 -38.57
N GLY A 64 -44.23 -25.37 -37.53
CA GLY A 64 -45.10 -25.47 -36.39
C GLY A 64 -44.60 -26.45 -35.31
N ASN A 65 -44.53 -26.00 -34.11
CA ASN A 65 -44.17 -26.81 -32.90
C ASN A 65 -42.95 -27.70 -33.11
N VAL A 66 -41.90 -27.18 -33.75
CA VAL A 66 -40.71 -27.96 -34.13
C VAL A 66 -39.90 -28.32 -32.93
N GLN A 67 -39.59 -29.59 -32.74
CA GLN A 67 -38.66 -30.11 -31.73
C GLN A 67 -37.60 -30.97 -32.43
N LEU A 68 -36.34 -30.62 -32.17
CA LEU A 68 -35.17 -31.31 -32.68
C LEU A 68 -34.27 -31.78 -31.55
N LYS A 69 -33.48 -32.82 -31.83
CA LYS A 69 -32.50 -33.34 -30.87
C LYS A 69 -31.19 -33.67 -31.58
N ASP A 70 -30.07 -33.26 -30.94
CA ASP A 70 -28.74 -33.72 -31.31
C ASP A 70 -27.94 -34.06 -30.06
N SER A 71 -27.66 -35.35 -29.86
CA SER A 71 -26.96 -35.85 -28.67
C SER A 71 -27.68 -35.46 -27.37
N SER A 72 -27.11 -34.60 -26.55
CA SER A 72 -27.70 -34.02 -25.31
C SER A 72 -28.51 -32.76 -25.54
N ALA A 73 -28.40 -32.15 -26.73
CA ALA A 73 -29.04 -30.88 -27.04
C ALA A 73 -30.46 -31.09 -27.59
N TYR A 74 -31.41 -30.35 -27.05
CA TYR A 74 -32.78 -30.21 -27.55
C TYR A 74 -33.00 -28.78 -28.04
N MET A 75 -33.78 -28.67 -29.14
CA MET A 75 -34.10 -27.39 -29.76
C MET A 75 -35.59 -27.30 -30.01
N TRP A 76 -36.21 -26.18 -29.63
CA TRP A 76 -37.62 -25.85 -29.87
C TRP A 76 -37.71 -24.56 -30.66
N CYS A 77 -38.51 -24.55 -31.72
CA CYS A 77 -38.68 -23.39 -32.59
C CYS A 77 -40.02 -23.45 -33.33
N ASP A 78 -40.36 -22.35 -33.98
CA ASP A 78 -41.59 -22.25 -34.80
C ASP A 78 -41.40 -22.83 -36.18
N SER A 79 -40.23 -22.70 -36.77
CA SER A 79 -39.86 -23.28 -38.05
C SER A 79 -38.38 -23.53 -38.18
N ALA A 80 -38.00 -24.51 -39.00
CA ALA A 80 -36.61 -24.85 -39.25
C ALA A 80 -36.38 -25.37 -40.66
N ILE A 81 -35.18 -25.19 -41.18
CA ILE A 81 -34.69 -25.80 -42.39
C ILE A 81 -33.45 -26.63 -42.04
N LEU A 82 -33.55 -27.93 -42.28
CA LEU A 82 -32.48 -28.91 -42.01
C LEU A 82 -31.88 -29.36 -43.35
N ASP A 83 -30.60 -29.06 -43.57
CA ASP A 83 -29.78 -29.65 -44.61
C ASP A 83 -29.22 -30.97 -44.09
N ILE A 84 -29.73 -32.08 -44.65
CA ILE A 84 -29.33 -33.45 -44.24
C ILE A 84 -27.88 -33.74 -44.64
N THR A 85 -27.49 -33.27 -45.81
CA THR A 85 -26.17 -33.53 -46.40
C THR A 85 -25.07 -32.83 -45.66
N ALA A 86 -25.28 -31.54 -45.34
CA ALA A 86 -24.34 -30.71 -44.59
C ALA A 86 -24.49 -30.88 -43.08
N ASN A 87 -25.46 -31.62 -42.57
CA ASN A 87 -25.83 -31.72 -41.15
C ASN A 87 -25.95 -30.31 -40.50
N TYR A 88 -26.62 -29.39 -41.21
CA TYR A 88 -26.75 -27.99 -40.85
C TYR A 88 -28.22 -27.62 -40.70
N LEU A 89 -28.49 -26.84 -39.66
CA LEU A 89 -29.84 -26.36 -39.32
C LEU A 89 -29.89 -24.88 -39.18
N THR A 90 -30.88 -24.25 -39.82
CA THR A 90 -31.35 -22.91 -39.46
C THR A 90 -32.74 -23.02 -38.85
N ALA A 91 -32.99 -22.28 -37.78
CA ALA A 91 -34.27 -22.26 -37.10
C ALA A 91 -34.72 -20.88 -36.67
N TYR A 92 -36.03 -20.66 -36.65
CA TYR A 92 -36.67 -19.40 -36.27
C TYR A 92 -37.73 -19.67 -35.21
N GLY A 93 -37.79 -18.79 -34.20
CA GLY A 93 -38.80 -18.85 -33.13
C GLY A 93 -38.81 -17.59 -32.31
N ASN A 94 -39.94 -17.34 -31.61
CA ASN A 94 -40.07 -16.19 -30.72
C ASN A 94 -40.73 -16.58 -29.40
N PRO A 95 -39.92 -17.06 -28.42
CA PRO A 95 -38.48 -17.31 -28.51
C PRO A 95 -38.15 -18.71 -29.04
N LEU A 96 -37.01 -18.82 -29.72
CA LEU A 96 -36.36 -20.08 -29.97
C LEU A 96 -35.63 -20.53 -28.68
N HIS A 97 -35.62 -21.83 -28.36
CA HIS A 97 -34.98 -22.37 -27.18
C HIS A 97 -34.05 -23.53 -27.55
N LEU A 98 -32.81 -23.46 -27.08
CA LEU A 98 -31.84 -24.55 -27.09
C LEU A 98 -31.54 -24.95 -25.64
N LYS A 99 -31.67 -26.21 -25.32
CA LYS A 99 -31.30 -26.77 -24.01
C LYS A 99 -30.23 -27.84 -24.17
N ASN A 100 -29.14 -27.73 -23.40
CA ASN A 100 -28.09 -28.75 -23.37
C ASN A 100 -27.98 -29.37 -21.97
N GLY A 101 -28.23 -30.66 -21.89
CA GLY A 101 -28.33 -31.38 -20.62
C GLY A 101 -29.40 -30.78 -19.70
N ASP A 102 -29.14 -30.81 -18.37
CA ASP A 102 -30.08 -30.32 -17.36
C ASP A 102 -29.74 -28.89 -16.84
N SER A 103 -28.66 -28.31 -17.33
CA SER A 103 -28.09 -27.08 -16.72
C SER A 103 -28.05 -25.86 -17.62
N ILE A 104 -27.99 -26.03 -18.94
CA ILE A 104 -27.83 -24.91 -19.86
C ILE A 104 -29.09 -24.73 -20.69
N ASP A 105 -29.67 -23.54 -20.59
CA ASP A 105 -30.77 -23.06 -21.41
C ASP A 105 -30.36 -21.80 -22.16
N ILE A 106 -30.57 -21.76 -23.50
CA ILE A 106 -30.24 -20.61 -24.34
C ILE A 106 -31.47 -20.23 -25.16
N TRP A 107 -31.83 -18.97 -25.15
CA TRP A 107 -32.93 -18.40 -25.93
C TRP A 107 -32.41 -17.39 -26.96
N GLY A 108 -33.12 -17.27 -28.05
CA GLY A 108 -32.87 -16.28 -29.11
C GLY A 108 -34.04 -16.28 -30.07
N ASN A 109 -33.92 -15.59 -31.22
CA ASN A 109 -34.97 -15.55 -32.24
C ASN A 109 -34.56 -16.34 -33.49
N PHE A 110 -33.25 -16.51 -33.71
CA PHE A 110 -32.70 -17.23 -34.84
C PHE A 110 -31.54 -18.08 -34.38
N LEU A 111 -31.44 -19.32 -34.88
CA LEU A 111 -30.38 -20.28 -34.61
C LEU A 111 -29.77 -20.77 -35.90
N GLU A 112 -28.47 -20.79 -35.96
CA GLU A 112 -27.66 -21.59 -36.87
C GLU A 112 -26.98 -22.70 -36.05
N TYR A 113 -27.13 -23.95 -36.49
CA TYR A 113 -26.51 -25.06 -35.81
C TYR A 113 -25.75 -25.97 -36.77
N PHE A 114 -24.46 -26.14 -36.54
CA PHE A 114 -23.55 -27.00 -37.30
C PHE A 114 -23.39 -28.33 -36.55
N GLY A 115 -24.15 -29.32 -36.99
CA GLY A 115 -24.26 -30.59 -36.23
C GLY A 115 -22.95 -31.36 -36.14
N ASP A 116 -22.08 -31.32 -37.14
CA ASP A 116 -20.78 -31.97 -37.12
C ASP A 116 -19.79 -31.32 -36.16
N GLN A 117 -19.86 -30.00 -36.04
CA GLN A 117 -19.04 -29.21 -35.13
C GLN A 117 -19.64 -29.06 -33.72
N LYS A 118 -20.90 -29.48 -33.53
CA LYS A 118 -21.69 -29.25 -32.31
C LYS A 118 -21.78 -27.77 -31.93
N GLN A 119 -21.73 -26.91 -32.91
CA GLN A 119 -21.68 -25.45 -32.73
C GLN A 119 -23.04 -24.80 -33.01
N ALA A 120 -23.58 -24.10 -32.04
CA ALA A 120 -24.77 -23.26 -32.16
C ALA A 120 -24.37 -21.78 -32.20
N ARG A 121 -25.08 -20.98 -32.99
CA ARG A 121 -25.07 -19.52 -32.99
C ARG A 121 -26.51 -19.03 -32.84
N LEU A 122 -26.80 -18.40 -31.70
CA LEU A 122 -28.11 -17.81 -31.44
C LEU A 122 -28.02 -16.29 -31.54
N THR A 123 -28.99 -15.68 -32.24
CA THR A 123 -29.07 -14.22 -32.42
C THR A 123 -30.46 -13.71 -32.03
N GLY A 124 -30.59 -12.37 -31.91
CA GLY A 124 -31.84 -11.73 -31.49
C GLY A 124 -31.94 -11.54 -29.99
N ASN A 125 -30.96 -10.83 -29.39
CA ASN A 125 -30.85 -10.63 -27.95
C ASN A 125 -30.79 -11.96 -27.20
N ALA A 126 -29.77 -12.75 -27.53
CA ALA A 126 -29.59 -14.09 -26.99
C ALA A 126 -29.37 -14.04 -25.48
N ILE A 127 -29.99 -15.00 -24.78
CA ILE A 127 -29.89 -15.16 -23.32
C ILE A 127 -29.46 -16.59 -23.03
N MET A 128 -28.35 -16.77 -22.32
CA MET A 128 -27.92 -18.06 -21.81
C MET A 128 -28.05 -18.07 -20.29
N LYS A 129 -28.71 -19.08 -19.77
CA LYS A 129 -28.86 -19.32 -18.33
C LYS A 129 -28.23 -20.65 -17.94
N ASP A 130 -27.57 -20.63 -16.81
CA ASP A 130 -27.35 -21.82 -16.00
C ASP A 130 -27.89 -21.58 -14.59
N LYS A 131 -27.75 -22.57 -13.69
CA LYS A 131 -28.26 -22.46 -12.31
C LYS A 131 -27.65 -21.31 -11.51
N LYS A 132 -26.56 -20.75 -11.95
CA LYS A 132 -25.71 -19.82 -11.19
C LYS A 132 -25.62 -18.42 -11.79
N MET A 133 -25.84 -18.26 -13.09
CA MET A 133 -25.66 -16.98 -13.77
C MET A 133 -26.57 -16.83 -15.00
N VAL A 134 -26.73 -15.59 -15.44
CA VAL A 134 -27.38 -15.23 -16.70
C VAL A 134 -26.41 -14.43 -17.55
N LEU A 135 -26.20 -14.87 -18.79
CA LEU A 135 -25.39 -14.16 -19.79
C LEU A 135 -26.31 -13.66 -20.91
N THR A 136 -26.17 -12.40 -21.29
CA THR A 136 -26.95 -11.77 -22.37
C THR A 136 -26.02 -11.09 -23.36
N ALA A 137 -26.30 -11.27 -24.65
CA ALA A 137 -25.55 -10.61 -25.74
C ALA A 137 -26.43 -10.49 -27.01
N PRO A 138 -26.11 -9.63 -27.98
CA PRO A 138 -26.78 -9.62 -29.28
C PRO A 138 -26.74 -10.98 -29.98
N GLU A 139 -25.62 -11.70 -29.81
CA GLU A 139 -25.45 -13.08 -30.27
C GLU A 139 -24.61 -13.90 -29.28
N ILE A 140 -24.93 -15.18 -29.17
CA ILE A 140 -24.21 -16.15 -28.34
C ILE A 140 -23.84 -17.35 -29.21
N TYR A 141 -22.59 -17.73 -29.15
CA TYR A 141 -22.08 -18.99 -29.68
C TYR A 141 -21.98 -20.00 -28.55
N TYR A 142 -22.38 -21.24 -28.83
CA TYR A 142 -22.35 -22.30 -27.84
C TYR A 142 -21.95 -23.62 -28.48
N ASN A 143 -20.96 -24.31 -27.90
CA ASN A 143 -20.59 -25.65 -28.32
C ASN A 143 -21.23 -26.68 -27.38
N THR A 144 -22.14 -27.51 -27.92
CA THR A 144 -22.92 -28.45 -27.13
C THR A 144 -22.14 -29.69 -26.66
N ALA A 145 -20.94 -29.95 -27.23
CA ALA A 145 -20.08 -31.06 -26.82
C ALA A 145 -19.07 -30.67 -25.73
N SER A 146 -18.50 -29.45 -25.82
CA SER A 146 -17.51 -28.97 -24.87
C SER A 146 -18.11 -28.11 -23.75
N ASP A 147 -19.41 -27.77 -23.83
CA ASP A 147 -20.12 -26.89 -22.89
C ASP A 147 -19.47 -25.50 -22.74
N ILE A 148 -18.99 -24.94 -23.87
CA ILE A 148 -18.38 -23.62 -23.92
C ILE A 148 -19.31 -22.66 -24.62
N GLY A 149 -19.72 -21.59 -23.91
CA GLY A 149 -20.45 -20.46 -24.46
C GLY A 149 -19.56 -19.23 -24.61
N TYR A 150 -19.76 -18.44 -25.68
CA TYR A 150 -19.03 -17.17 -25.83
C TYR A 150 -19.82 -16.14 -26.64
N TYR A 151 -19.44 -14.88 -26.45
CA TYR A 151 -19.83 -13.76 -27.31
C TYR A 151 -18.61 -12.90 -27.67
N ASN A 152 -18.69 -12.20 -28.81
CA ASN A 152 -17.64 -11.28 -29.28
C ASN A 152 -18.21 -9.94 -29.77
N THR A 153 -19.50 -9.71 -29.56
CA THR A 153 -20.26 -8.52 -29.99
C THR A 153 -20.63 -7.59 -28.84
N GLY A 154 -20.04 -7.82 -27.67
CA GLY A 154 -20.42 -7.18 -26.42
C GLY A 154 -21.54 -7.95 -25.72
N GLY A 155 -21.46 -7.98 -24.39
CA GLY A 155 -22.45 -8.70 -23.59
C GLY A 155 -22.32 -8.41 -22.10
N ARG A 156 -23.23 -9.03 -21.34
CA ARG A 156 -23.39 -8.84 -19.92
C ARG A 156 -23.61 -10.17 -19.23
N MET A 157 -22.90 -10.41 -18.14
CA MET A 157 -23.13 -11.51 -17.20
C MET A 157 -23.69 -10.97 -15.90
N VAL A 158 -24.66 -11.64 -15.32
CA VAL A 158 -25.24 -11.33 -14.01
C VAL A 158 -25.19 -12.58 -13.14
N LYS A 159 -24.64 -12.43 -11.94
CA LYS A 159 -24.72 -13.39 -10.86
C LYS A 159 -25.02 -12.67 -9.56
N ASP A 160 -26.19 -12.94 -8.99
CA ASP A 160 -26.68 -12.25 -7.80
C ASP A 160 -26.61 -10.71 -7.97
N GLU A 161 -25.87 -9.99 -7.12
CA GLU A 161 -25.68 -8.53 -7.21
C GLU A 161 -24.46 -8.15 -8.09
N THR A 162 -23.71 -9.13 -8.61
CA THR A 162 -22.53 -8.90 -9.45
C THR A 162 -22.93 -8.79 -10.91
N ILE A 163 -22.54 -7.69 -11.53
CA ILE A 163 -22.77 -7.42 -12.96
C ILE A 163 -21.42 -7.24 -13.63
N LEU A 164 -21.18 -8.02 -14.70
CA LEU A 164 -19.97 -7.94 -15.48
C LEU A 164 -20.31 -7.69 -16.95
N THR A 165 -19.65 -6.71 -17.56
CA THR A 165 -19.78 -6.37 -18.98
C THR A 165 -18.43 -6.41 -19.66
N SER A 166 -18.38 -6.80 -20.93
CA SER A 166 -17.18 -6.81 -21.75
C SER A 166 -17.51 -6.85 -23.24
N GLN A 167 -16.51 -6.64 -24.11
CA GLN A 167 -16.67 -6.83 -25.55
C GLN A 167 -16.66 -8.32 -25.93
N ILE A 168 -15.86 -9.14 -25.24
CA ILE A 168 -15.70 -10.58 -25.51
C ILE A 168 -15.76 -11.32 -24.20
N ALA A 169 -16.47 -12.46 -24.15
CA ALA A 169 -16.41 -13.37 -23.04
C ALA A 169 -16.48 -14.83 -23.49
N TYR A 170 -15.82 -15.69 -22.73
CA TYR A 170 -15.90 -17.14 -22.81
C TYR A 170 -16.37 -17.69 -21.47
N TYR A 171 -17.36 -18.56 -21.49
CA TYR A 171 -17.85 -19.24 -20.32
C TYR A 171 -17.63 -20.75 -20.46
N TYR A 172 -16.91 -21.34 -19.54
CA TYR A 172 -16.56 -22.74 -19.43
C TYR A 172 -17.45 -23.38 -18.35
N HIS A 173 -18.59 -23.93 -18.77
CA HIS A 173 -19.59 -24.45 -17.83
C HIS A 173 -19.04 -25.54 -16.91
N GLN A 174 -18.22 -26.46 -17.44
CA GLN A 174 -17.66 -27.59 -16.68
C GLN A 174 -16.84 -27.14 -15.47
N ASN A 175 -16.09 -26.03 -15.59
CA ASN A 175 -15.23 -25.51 -14.56
C ASN A 175 -15.89 -24.39 -13.74
N GLY A 176 -17.03 -23.86 -14.19
CA GLY A 176 -17.64 -22.66 -13.63
C GLY A 176 -16.76 -21.42 -13.78
N GLU A 177 -15.93 -21.37 -14.82
CA GLU A 177 -15.04 -20.23 -15.10
C GLU A 177 -15.54 -19.39 -16.27
N ALA A 178 -15.41 -18.06 -16.14
CA ALA A 178 -15.63 -17.15 -17.22
C ALA A 178 -14.39 -16.24 -17.41
N VAL A 179 -14.03 -15.96 -18.67
CA VAL A 179 -12.92 -15.08 -19.01
C VAL A 179 -13.44 -13.96 -19.89
N PHE A 180 -13.10 -12.73 -19.53
CA PHE A 180 -13.60 -11.52 -20.16
C PHE A 180 -12.45 -10.71 -20.72
N TYR A 181 -12.66 -10.13 -21.91
CA TYR A 181 -11.66 -9.35 -22.63
C TYR A 181 -12.27 -8.07 -23.18
N LYS A 182 -11.45 -7.03 -23.24
CA LYS A 182 -11.73 -5.71 -23.80
C LYS A 182 -12.85 -4.96 -23.08
N ASN A 183 -12.47 -3.83 -22.48
CA ASN A 183 -13.39 -2.94 -21.79
C ASN A 183 -14.21 -3.66 -20.71
N VAL A 184 -13.53 -4.46 -19.89
CA VAL A 184 -14.20 -5.24 -18.85
C VAL A 184 -14.55 -4.33 -17.68
N VAL A 185 -15.84 -4.31 -17.30
CA VAL A 185 -16.34 -3.59 -16.13
C VAL A 185 -17.12 -4.56 -15.27
N LEU A 186 -16.69 -4.72 -14.03
CA LEU A 186 -17.39 -5.47 -13.00
C LEU A 186 -17.93 -4.50 -11.96
N ASN A 187 -19.23 -4.61 -11.65
CA ASN A 187 -19.89 -3.85 -10.61
C ASN A 187 -20.44 -4.82 -9.55
N THR A 188 -20.09 -4.56 -8.30
CA THR A 188 -20.75 -5.10 -7.12
C THR A 188 -21.58 -3.98 -6.48
N LYS A 189 -22.20 -4.26 -5.32
CA LYS A 189 -22.93 -3.25 -4.56
C LYS A 189 -22.03 -2.06 -4.14
N GLU A 190 -20.77 -2.32 -3.78
CA GLU A 190 -19.88 -1.33 -3.16
C GLU A 190 -18.68 -0.95 -4.05
N THR A 191 -18.43 -1.70 -5.14
CA THR A 191 -17.17 -1.59 -5.88
C THR A 191 -17.39 -1.63 -7.39
N THR A 192 -16.70 -0.77 -8.12
CA THR A 192 -16.55 -0.83 -9.58
C THR A 192 -15.11 -1.19 -9.93
N ILE A 193 -14.92 -2.21 -10.75
CA ILE A 193 -13.64 -2.72 -11.21
C ILE A 193 -13.55 -2.60 -12.71
N VAL A 194 -12.53 -1.93 -13.22
CA VAL A 194 -12.28 -1.72 -14.65
C VAL A 194 -10.95 -2.32 -15.03
N SER A 195 -10.93 -3.15 -16.06
CA SER A 195 -9.71 -3.80 -16.59
C SER A 195 -9.85 -4.08 -18.09
N ASP A 196 -8.73 -4.41 -18.73
CA ASP A 196 -8.79 -4.91 -20.10
C ASP A 196 -9.16 -6.40 -20.16
N SER A 197 -8.80 -7.16 -19.12
CA SER A 197 -9.14 -8.59 -19.04
C SER A 197 -9.24 -9.09 -17.58
N MET A 198 -10.21 -9.98 -17.36
CA MET A 198 -10.47 -10.62 -16.05
C MET A 198 -10.86 -12.08 -16.23
N ARG A 199 -10.55 -12.89 -15.23
CA ARG A 199 -11.09 -14.24 -15.08
C ARG A 199 -11.97 -14.27 -13.83
N TYR A 200 -13.15 -14.85 -13.92
CA TYR A 200 -14.08 -15.00 -12.82
C TYR A 200 -14.40 -16.48 -12.59
N ASN A 201 -14.10 -17.00 -11.40
CA ASN A 201 -14.60 -18.27 -10.96
C ASN A 201 -15.97 -18.06 -10.31
N ILE A 202 -17.02 -18.52 -11.01
CA ILE A 202 -18.42 -18.30 -10.63
C ILE A 202 -18.78 -19.16 -9.40
N ASN A 203 -18.13 -20.32 -9.23
CA ASN A 203 -18.38 -21.23 -8.11
C ASN A 203 -17.85 -20.67 -6.80
N ASP A 204 -16.62 -20.15 -6.83
CA ASP A 204 -15.91 -19.62 -5.67
C ASP A 204 -16.20 -18.12 -5.45
N GLU A 205 -16.81 -17.46 -6.44
CA GLU A 205 -17.09 -16.01 -6.46
C GLU A 205 -15.82 -15.15 -6.41
N ILE A 206 -14.72 -15.65 -7.00
CA ILE A 206 -13.43 -14.97 -7.02
C ILE A 206 -13.11 -14.44 -8.41
N VAL A 207 -12.83 -13.16 -8.49
CA VAL A 207 -12.29 -12.49 -9.69
C VAL A 207 -10.78 -12.49 -9.62
N TYR A 208 -10.11 -12.82 -10.72
CA TYR A 208 -8.67 -12.74 -10.88
C TYR A 208 -8.33 -11.64 -11.88
N PHE A 209 -7.48 -10.72 -11.47
CA PHE A 209 -6.95 -9.67 -12.33
C PHE A 209 -5.77 -10.21 -13.13
N ILE A 210 -5.86 -10.16 -14.45
CA ILE A 210 -4.84 -10.66 -15.38
C ILE A 210 -4.27 -9.56 -16.26
N ALA A 211 -4.73 -8.33 -16.06
CA ALA A 211 -4.26 -7.10 -16.69
C ALA A 211 -4.34 -5.94 -15.70
N LYS A 212 -3.80 -4.77 -16.10
CA LYS A 212 -3.92 -3.54 -15.32
C LYS A 212 -5.37 -3.25 -14.96
N THR A 213 -5.61 -3.12 -13.68
CA THR A 213 -6.94 -3.00 -13.10
C THR A 213 -7.04 -1.77 -12.22
N LYS A 214 -8.12 -1.03 -12.38
CA LYS A 214 -8.53 0.05 -11.50
C LYS A 214 -9.77 -0.39 -10.73
N ILE A 215 -9.71 -0.30 -9.41
CA ILE A 215 -10.83 -0.58 -8.50
C ILE A 215 -11.23 0.74 -7.83
N THR A 216 -12.51 1.05 -7.82
CA THR A 216 -13.05 2.25 -7.18
C THR A 216 -14.21 1.84 -6.28
N ASN A 217 -14.11 2.17 -4.99
CA ASN A 217 -15.22 1.94 -4.05
C ASN A 217 -16.13 3.16 -3.98
N LYS A 218 -17.32 3.00 -3.42
CA LYS A 218 -18.27 4.10 -3.20
C LYS A 218 -17.71 5.24 -2.36
N ASP A 219 -16.80 4.95 -1.42
CA ASP A 219 -16.14 5.95 -0.56
C ASP A 219 -15.04 6.73 -1.30
N GLY A 220 -14.87 6.53 -2.60
CA GLY A 220 -13.86 7.23 -3.41
C GLY A 220 -12.46 6.66 -3.34
N ASN A 221 -12.22 5.56 -2.61
CA ASN A 221 -10.90 4.91 -2.59
C ASN A 221 -10.57 4.33 -3.96
N ILE A 222 -9.35 4.51 -4.40
CA ILE A 222 -8.88 4.04 -5.70
C ILE A 222 -7.71 3.07 -5.48
N ILE A 223 -7.81 1.90 -6.11
CA ILE A 223 -6.75 0.90 -6.11
C ILE A 223 -6.31 0.66 -7.54
N TYR A 224 -5.02 0.73 -7.78
CA TYR A 224 -4.40 0.29 -9.03
C TYR A 224 -3.58 -0.96 -8.75
N THR A 225 -3.73 -1.98 -9.59
CA THR A 225 -2.96 -3.22 -9.51
C THR A 225 -2.76 -3.82 -10.89
N ASP A 226 -1.65 -4.54 -11.08
CA ASP A 226 -1.41 -5.30 -12.31
C ASP A 226 -1.91 -6.73 -12.19
N LYS A 227 -2.00 -7.26 -10.95
CA LYS A 227 -2.37 -8.65 -10.68
C LYS A 227 -2.93 -8.82 -9.27
N GLY A 228 -3.83 -9.76 -9.11
CA GLY A 228 -4.43 -10.08 -7.81
C GLY A 228 -5.75 -10.79 -7.94
N SER A 229 -6.47 -10.88 -6.84
CA SER A 229 -7.80 -11.48 -6.77
C SER A 229 -8.72 -10.67 -5.86
N PHE A 230 -10.01 -10.76 -6.13
CA PHE A 230 -11.07 -10.13 -5.35
C PHE A 230 -12.22 -11.12 -5.15
N ASP A 231 -12.55 -11.41 -3.91
CA ASP A 231 -13.70 -12.20 -3.52
C ASP A 231 -14.93 -11.29 -3.46
N THR A 232 -15.89 -11.50 -4.38
CA THR A 232 -17.08 -10.64 -4.53
C THR A 232 -18.09 -10.82 -3.39
N LYS A 233 -18.01 -11.92 -2.64
CA LYS A 233 -18.89 -12.24 -1.51
C LYS A 233 -18.38 -11.65 -0.19
N THR A 234 -17.10 -11.85 0.10
CA THR A 234 -16.48 -11.36 1.33
C THR A 234 -15.95 -9.93 1.18
N GLU A 235 -15.77 -9.46 -0.04
CA GLU A 235 -15.14 -8.18 -0.42
C GLU A 235 -13.68 -8.05 0.05
N LYS A 236 -12.99 -9.17 0.14
CA LYS A 236 -11.56 -9.21 0.43
C LYS A 236 -10.76 -9.34 -0.85
N ALA A 237 -9.63 -8.66 -0.89
CA ALA A 237 -8.72 -8.70 -2.03
C ALA A 237 -7.30 -9.07 -1.59
N THR A 238 -6.59 -9.77 -2.47
CA THR A 238 -5.15 -9.94 -2.39
C THR A 238 -4.55 -9.39 -3.66
N PHE A 239 -3.65 -8.43 -3.51
CA PHE A 239 -2.96 -7.80 -4.62
C PHE A 239 -1.49 -8.20 -4.61
N ASP A 240 -0.97 -8.49 -5.78
CA ASP A 240 0.44 -8.72 -6.02
C ASP A 240 1.11 -7.40 -6.48
N LYS A 241 2.33 -7.50 -6.96
CA LYS A 241 3.22 -6.39 -7.37
C LYS A 241 2.52 -5.22 -8.08
N ASN A 242 3.10 -4.04 -7.93
CA ASN A 242 2.66 -2.77 -8.51
C ASN A 242 1.29 -2.31 -8.02
N THR A 243 0.96 -2.63 -6.76
CA THR A 243 -0.29 -2.17 -6.16
C THR A 243 -0.10 -0.86 -5.42
N ALA A 244 -1.01 0.08 -5.67
CA ALA A 244 -1.15 1.32 -4.93
C ALA A 244 -2.61 1.49 -4.50
N ILE A 245 -2.83 1.63 -3.20
CA ILE A 245 -4.13 1.97 -2.61
C ILE A 245 -4.08 3.44 -2.23
N THR A 246 -4.94 4.25 -2.82
CA THR A 246 -5.04 5.69 -2.53
C THR A 246 -6.38 5.97 -1.87
N LYS A 247 -6.33 6.60 -0.72
CA LYS A 247 -7.49 7.09 0.02
C LYS A 247 -7.18 8.45 0.62
N ASP A 248 -8.00 9.46 0.33
CA ASP A 248 -7.79 10.82 0.80
C ASP A 248 -6.33 11.27 0.57
N ASN A 249 -5.61 11.54 1.66
CA ASN A 249 -4.20 11.93 1.63
C ASN A 249 -3.24 10.75 1.86
N SER A 250 -3.74 9.50 1.96
CA SER A 250 -2.92 8.33 2.25
C SER A 250 -2.70 7.47 1.02
N ILE A 251 -1.47 7.00 0.84
CA ILE A 251 -1.09 6.08 -0.24
C ILE A 251 -0.33 4.90 0.36
N ILE A 252 -0.81 3.69 0.11
CA ILE A 252 -0.18 2.45 0.55
C ILE A 252 0.33 1.69 -0.67
N LYS A 253 1.59 1.29 -0.67
CA LYS A 253 2.22 0.44 -1.69
C LYS A 253 2.92 -0.74 -1.04
N GLY A 254 3.07 -1.85 -1.76
CA GLY A 254 3.79 -3.04 -1.31
C GLY A 254 3.90 -4.09 -2.40
N ASP A 255 4.74 -5.09 -2.19
CA ASP A 255 4.85 -6.23 -3.12
C ASP A 255 3.59 -7.11 -3.06
N THR A 256 3.03 -7.29 -1.88
CA THR A 256 1.75 -7.99 -1.67
C THR A 256 0.91 -7.20 -0.67
N ILE A 257 -0.37 -6.98 -0.99
CA ILE A 257 -1.31 -6.29 -0.11
C ILE A 257 -2.58 -7.12 0.02
N ASN A 258 -2.89 -7.53 1.26
CA ASN A 258 -4.20 -8.06 1.62
C ASN A 258 -5.09 -6.92 2.09
N TYR A 259 -6.22 -6.73 1.46
CA TYR A 259 -7.13 -5.62 1.69
C TYR A 259 -8.55 -6.11 1.99
N ASP A 260 -9.14 -5.56 3.02
CA ASP A 260 -10.55 -5.80 3.36
C ASP A 260 -11.36 -4.56 3.00
N ASN A 261 -12.20 -4.67 1.97
CA ASN A 261 -12.97 -3.53 1.45
C ASN A 261 -14.07 -3.04 2.41
N LYS A 262 -14.54 -3.89 3.34
CA LYS A 262 -15.57 -3.51 4.33
C LYS A 262 -14.98 -2.68 5.46
N THR A 263 -13.84 -3.10 5.99
CA THR A 263 -13.15 -2.42 7.09
C THR A 263 -12.13 -1.40 6.62
N LYS A 264 -11.75 -1.43 5.33
CA LYS A 264 -10.69 -0.63 4.71
C LYS A 264 -9.29 -0.89 5.29
N ASN A 265 -9.13 -2.01 6.01
CA ASN A 265 -7.86 -2.39 6.58
C ASN A 265 -6.96 -3.06 5.54
N ALA A 266 -5.66 -2.87 5.69
CA ALA A 266 -4.65 -3.44 4.80
C ALA A 266 -3.50 -4.08 5.57
N ILE A 267 -2.97 -5.19 5.06
CA ILE A 267 -1.69 -5.75 5.46
C ILE A 267 -0.80 -5.76 4.23
N ALA A 268 0.28 -5.00 4.27
CA ALA A 268 1.24 -4.91 3.18
C ALA A 268 2.55 -5.59 3.54
N GLN A 269 3.17 -6.27 2.58
CA GLN A 269 4.42 -7.02 2.75
C GLN A 269 5.36 -6.79 1.55
N GLY A 270 6.65 -6.69 1.83
CA GLY A 270 7.71 -6.49 0.86
C GLY A 270 7.70 -5.08 0.26
N ASN A 271 8.80 -4.35 0.41
CA ASN A 271 8.99 -2.99 -0.10
C ASN A 271 7.78 -2.06 0.18
N VAL A 272 7.29 -2.11 1.43
CA VAL A 272 6.11 -1.34 1.82
C VAL A 272 6.45 0.14 1.91
N SER A 273 5.58 0.98 1.34
CA SER A 273 5.60 2.44 1.51
C SER A 273 4.20 2.90 1.90
N PHE A 274 4.08 3.50 3.07
CA PHE A 274 2.92 4.25 3.51
C PHE A 274 3.24 5.74 3.44
N GLN A 275 2.44 6.53 2.74
CA GLN A 275 2.61 7.99 2.61
C GLN A 275 1.36 8.69 3.15
N ASP A 276 1.57 9.69 3.99
CA ASP A 276 0.59 10.72 4.32
C ASP A 276 1.04 12.03 3.65
N THR A 277 0.32 12.42 2.58
CA THR A 277 0.68 13.59 1.76
C THR A 277 0.30 14.90 2.41
N SER A 278 -0.62 14.90 3.38
CA SER A 278 -1.01 16.11 4.14
C SER A 278 0.06 16.52 5.13
N GLU A 279 0.77 15.56 5.70
CA GLU A 279 1.81 15.79 6.70
C GLU A 279 3.25 15.59 6.15
N ASN A 280 3.39 15.27 4.86
CA ASN A 280 4.65 14.97 4.21
C ASN A 280 5.44 13.86 4.93
N VAL A 281 4.73 12.83 5.41
CA VAL A 281 5.33 11.68 6.10
C VAL A 281 5.33 10.47 5.19
N THR A 282 6.45 9.79 5.12
CA THR A 282 6.59 8.48 4.46
C THR A 282 7.14 7.48 5.46
N ILE A 283 6.52 6.30 5.55
CA ILE A 283 7.04 5.15 6.32
C ILE A 283 7.37 4.03 5.34
N LEU A 284 8.63 3.66 5.28
CA LEU A 284 9.13 2.51 4.53
C LEU A 284 9.29 1.32 5.47
N SER A 285 9.01 0.09 5.03
CA SER A 285 9.17 -1.10 5.87
C SER A 285 9.13 -2.40 5.06
N GLY A 286 9.49 -3.52 5.67
CA GLY A 286 9.26 -4.84 5.06
C GLY A 286 7.85 -5.38 5.33
N HIS A 287 7.15 -4.86 6.36
CA HIS A 287 5.79 -5.28 6.69
C HIS A 287 5.04 -4.15 7.42
N SER A 288 3.80 -3.88 6.98
CA SER A 288 2.91 -2.91 7.64
C SER A 288 1.48 -3.43 7.77
N LEU A 289 0.86 -3.09 8.91
CA LEU A 289 -0.57 -3.19 9.15
C LEU A 289 -1.16 -1.78 9.16
N TYR A 290 -2.20 -1.56 8.36
CA TYR A 290 -3.01 -0.33 8.35
C TYR A 290 -4.43 -0.62 8.82
N ILE A 291 -4.95 0.17 9.76
CA ILE A 291 -6.34 0.13 10.25
C ILE A 291 -6.98 1.49 9.99
N ASP A 292 -7.95 1.51 9.09
CA ASP A 292 -8.54 2.74 8.57
C ASP A 292 -9.23 3.61 9.63
N LYS A 293 -10.07 3.00 10.45
CA LYS A 293 -10.89 3.70 11.46
C LYS A 293 -10.10 4.63 12.38
N THR A 294 -8.87 4.25 12.73
CA THR A 294 -7.99 4.99 13.64
C THR A 294 -6.77 5.55 12.92
N GLN A 295 -6.68 5.38 11.59
CA GLN A 295 -5.49 5.66 10.80
C GLN A 295 -4.21 5.08 11.44
N TYR A 296 -4.38 3.88 12.05
CA TYR A 296 -3.31 3.18 12.73
C TYR A 296 -2.39 2.51 11.70
N VAL A 297 -1.12 2.81 11.79
CA VAL A 297 -0.05 2.16 11.03
C VAL A 297 0.91 1.49 12.00
N ARG A 298 1.19 0.21 11.82
CA ARG A 298 2.28 -0.49 12.48
C ARG A 298 3.24 -1.02 11.44
N ALA A 299 4.46 -0.49 11.42
CA ALA A 299 5.52 -0.87 10.51
C ALA A 299 6.61 -1.65 11.25
N THR A 300 7.07 -2.76 10.65
CA THR A 300 8.09 -3.66 11.18
C THR A 300 9.00 -4.15 10.04
N LYS A 301 10.07 -4.85 10.36
CA LYS A 301 11.12 -5.27 9.42
C LYS A 301 11.81 -4.05 8.81
N ASP A 302 12.70 -3.48 9.61
CA ASP A 302 13.52 -2.31 9.28
C ASP A 302 12.71 -1.07 8.88
N PRO A 303 11.75 -0.64 9.71
CA PRO A 303 10.95 0.52 9.38
C PRO A 303 11.77 1.81 9.45
N LEU A 304 11.55 2.67 8.45
CA LEU A 304 12.14 4.00 8.34
C LEU A 304 11.04 5.03 8.10
N LEU A 305 10.87 5.95 9.04
CA LEU A 305 10.02 7.13 8.87
C LEU A 305 10.84 8.28 8.31
N ILE A 306 10.30 8.95 7.31
CA ILE A 306 10.84 10.14 6.67
C ILE A 306 9.77 11.22 6.77
N ASN A 307 10.07 12.32 7.46
CA ASN A 307 9.19 13.49 7.54
C ASN A 307 9.90 14.70 6.93
N VAL A 308 9.27 15.33 5.96
CA VAL A 308 9.81 16.50 5.24
C VAL A 308 9.03 17.73 5.65
N SER A 309 9.66 18.64 6.41
CA SER A 309 9.11 19.94 6.73
C SER A 309 9.64 21.01 5.78
N VAL A 310 8.76 21.92 5.35
CA VAL A 310 9.11 23.06 4.49
C VAL A 310 8.94 24.33 5.31
N ASN A 311 10.01 25.03 5.57
CA ASN A 311 9.96 26.31 6.28
C ASN A 311 9.38 27.38 5.34
N LYS A 312 8.15 27.86 5.64
CA LYS A 312 7.43 28.84 4.81
C LYS A 312 7.89 30.29 5.04
N GLU A 313 8.70 30.55 6.06
CA GLU A 313 9.13 31.88 6.44
C GLU A 313 10.40 32.37 5.70
N ASP A 314 11.15 31.47 5.07
CA ASP A 314 12.35 31.85 4.31
C ASP A 314 12.01 32.09 2.84
N THR A 315 12.50 33.18 2.27
CA THR A 315 12.47 33.47 0.81
C THR A 315 13.14 32.40 -0.04
N ILE A 316 13.96 31.55 0.58
CA ILE A 316 14.52 30.32 0.03
C ILE A 316 13.89 29.18 0.84
N GLN A 317 12.98 28.41 0.24
CA GLN A 317 12.34 27.23 0.85
C GLN A 317 13.43 26.21 1.23
N LYS A 318 13.90 26.26 2.48
CA LYS A 318 14.80 25.23 3.01
C LYS A 318 13.97 24.06 3.49
N GLN A 319 14.12 22.94 2.80
CA GLN A 319 13.59 21.66 3.28
C GLN A 319 14.45 21.16 4.44
N ASP A 320 13.80 20.75 5.51
CA ASP A 320 14.40 20.01 6.61
C ASP A 320 13.76 18.61 6.66
N THR A 321 14.59 17.59 6.78
CA THR A 321 14.13 16.20 6.76
C THR A 321 14.52 15.52 8.05
N MET A 322 13.52 14.93 8.71
CA MET A 322 13.72 14.06 9.86
C MET A 322 13.62 12.59 9.42
N PHE A 323 14.58 11.80 9.82
CA PHE A 323 14.59 10.35 9.68
C PHE A 323 14.45 9.70 11.05
N MET A 324 13.65 8.64 11.14
CA MET A 324 13.51 7.83 12.35
C MET A 324 13.42 6.35 12.00
N SER A 325 14.23 5.53 12.65
CA SER A 325 14.21 4.07 12.52
C SER A 325 14.09 3.41 13.90
N ALA A 326 13.53 2.21 13.93
CA ALA A 326 13.38 1.37 15.13
C ALA A 326 13.10 -0.08 14.70
N ASP A 327 12.93 -1.02 15.62
CA ASP A 327 12.46 -2.36 15.28
C ASP A 327 10.96 -2.33 14.93
N THR A 328 10.20 -1.43 15.57
CA THR A 328 8.78 -1.21 15.32
C THR A 328 8.44 0.28 15.38
N LEU A 329 7.77 0.78 14.34
CA LEU A 329 7.15 2.10 14.34
C LEU A 329 5.63 1.95 14.35
N ILE A 330 4.97 2.71 15.22
CA ILE A 330 3.51 2.79 15.32
C ILE A 330 3.09 4.25 15.22
N SER A 331 2.10 4.54 14.37
CA SER A 331 1.47 5.85 14.28
C SER A 331 -0.04 5.69 14.23
N TYR A 332 -0.78 6.54 14.92
CA TYR A 332 -2.25 6.57 14.88
C TYR A 332 -2.77 7.95 15.26
N LYS A 333 -4.06 8.19 14.98
CA LYS A 333 -4.74 9.41 15.38
C LYS A 333 -5.76 9.14 16.47
N ILE A 334 -5.86 10.07 17.42
CA ILE A 334 -6.88 10.07 18.47
C ILE A 334 -7.75 11.31 18.34
N ALA A 335 -9.04 11.17 18.63
CA ALA A 335 -9.93 12.32 18.73
C ALA A 335 -9.58 13.14 19.98
N HIS A 336 -9.45 14.44 19.83
CA HIS A 336 -9.23 15.41 20.91
C HIS A 336 -10.35 16.42 20.89
N GLN A 337 -11.01 16.61 22.03
CA GLN A 337 -12.08 17.59 22.18
C GLN A 337 -11.50 18.89 22.72
N THR A 338 -11.73 19.97 22.00
CA THR A 338 -11.46 21.34 22.45
C THR A 338 -12.77 22.11 22.53
N PHE A 339 -12.79 23.15 23.38
CA PHE A 339 -13.92 24.06 23.50
C PHE A 339 -13.49 25.41 22.94
N ASP A 340 -14.27 25.97 22.03
CA ASP A 340 -14.05 27.33 21.57
C ASP A 340 -14.61 28.35 22.59
N GLU A 341 -14.45 29.66 22.28
CA GLU A 341 -14.90 30.77 23.14
C GLU A 341 -16.42 30.72 23.40
N ASP A 342 -17.20 30.13 22.47
CA ASP A 342 -18.66 29.97 22.56
C ASP A 342 -19.06 28.64 23.21
N SER A 343 -18.13 27.89 23.83
CA SER A 343 -18.32 26.56 24.41
C SER A 343 -18.81 25.51 23.43
N THR A 344 -18.59 25.71 22.14
CA THR A 344 -18.87 24.72 21.09
C THR A 344 -17.76 23.65 21.11
N ILE A 345 -18.15 22.38 21.10
CA ILE A 345 -17.20 21.28 21.07
C ILE A 345 -16.60 21.17 19.66
N GLN A 346 -15.31 21.39 19.56
CA GLN A 346 -14.52 21.06 18.38
C GLN A 346 -13.80 19.73 18.61
N ILE A 347 -13.84 18.85 17.60
CA ILE A 347 -13.15 17.56 17.66
C ILE A 347 -12.02 17.59 16.64
N ASP A 348 -10.81 17.74 17.13
CA ASP A 348 -9.59 17.65 16.34
C ASP A 348 -9.01 16.24 16.37
N SER A 349 -8.16 15.95 15.41
CA SER A 349 -7.46 14.66 15.33
C SER A 349 -5.98 14.86 15.64
N LEU A 350 -5.53 14.31 16.76
CA LEU A 350 -4.14 14.40 17.21
C LEU A 350 -3.35 13.16 16.85
N LYS A 351 -2.16 13.36 16.31
CA LYS A 351 -1.23 12.29 15.96
C LYS A 351 -0.42 11.85 17.19
N ILE A 352 -0.35 10.54 17.36
CA ILE A 352 0.50 9.85 18.32
C ILE A 352 1.45 8.94 17.53
N MET A 353 2.70 8.89 17.98
CA MET A 353 3.70 8.00 17.40
C MET A 353 4.52 7.31 18.50
N HIS A 354 4.84 6.05 18.27
CA HIS A 354 5.75 5.26 19.10
C HIS A 354 6.83 4.62 18.22
N ALA A 355 8.04 4.60 18.73
CA ALA A 355 9.13 3.82 18.19
C ALA A 355 9.65 2.90 19.30
N TYR A 356 9.80 1.62 19.01
CA TYR A 356 10.21 0.61 20.00
C TYR A 356 11.46 -0.11 19.54
N HIS A 357 12.40 -0.20 20.44
CA HIS A 357 13.69 -0.85 20.38
C HIS A 357 14.64 -0.31 19.29
N HIS A 358 15.88 -0.09 19.70
CA HIS A 358 16.95 0.40 18.85
C HIS A 358 16.58 1.69 18.07
N THR A 359 15.80 2.56 18.72
CA THR A 359 15.32 3.79 18.07
C THR A 359 16.47 4.75 17.77
N LYS A 360 16.52 5.21 16.54
CA LYS A 360 17.44 6.24 16.06
C LYS A 360 16.65 7.35 15.39
N MET A 361 16.96 8.58 15.71
CA MET A 361 16.39 9.76 15.10
C MET A 361 17.52 10.64 14.56
N PHE A 362 17.35 11.16 13.37
CA PHE A 362 18.30 12.04 12.72
C PHE A 362 17.56 13.21 12.07
N ARG A 363 18.04 14.42 12.32
CA ARG A 363 17.65 15.66 11.69
C ARG A 363 18.92 16.49 11.49
N ARG A 364 18.94 17.48 10.62
CA ARG A 364 20.13 18.27 10.21
C ARG A 364 21.14 18.57 11.32
N ASN A 365 20.70 19.09 12.47
CA ASN A 365 21.57 19.51 13.59
C ASN A 365 21.26 18.73 14.86
N LEU A 366 20.56 17.61 14.75
CA LEU A 366 20.13 16.80 15.88
C LEU A 366 20.15 15.34 15.50
N SER A 367 20.76 14.52 16.33
CA SER A 367 20.62 13.06 16.28
C SER A 367 20.40 12.50 17.67
N ALA A 368 19.66 11.42 17.74
CA ALA A 368 19.37 10.76 18.99
C ALA A 368 19.33 9.26 18.85
N VAL A 369 19.69 8.56 19.92
CA VAL A 369 19.49 7.12 20.09
C VAL A 369 18.82 6.88 21.43
N CYS A 370 17.88 5.91 21.46
CA CYS A 370 17.23 5.46 22.68
C CYS A 370 16.64 4.05 22.46
N ASP A 371 16.17 3.40 23.52
CA ASP A 371 15.42 2.17 23.28
C ASP A 371 14.04 2.47 22.72
N SER A 372 13.30 3.40 23.33
CA SER A 372 11.93 3.71 22.94
C SER A 372 11.67 5.21 22.89
N LEU A 373 10.80 5.61 21.94
CA LEU A 373 10.41 6.99 21.76
C LEU A 373 8.88 7.09 21.67
N TYR A 374 8.33 8.13 22.30
CA TYR A 374 6.93 8.53 22.20
C TYR A 374 6.84 9.96 21.67
N TYR A 375 5.97 10.21 20.73
CA TYR A 375 5.63 11.55 20.23
C TYR A 375 4.13 11.80 20.35
N THR A 376 3.77 13.00 20.75
CA THR A 376 2.39 13.51 20.72
C THR A 376 2.31 14.90 20.15
N GLN A 377 1.40 15.09 19.24
CA GLN A 377 1.12 16.38 18.61
C GLN A 377 0.46 17.38 19.59
N LEU A 378 -0.20 16.91 20.66
CA LEU A 378 -0.90 17.77 21.63
C LEU A 378 0.01 18.87 22.20
N ASN A 379 1.23 18.53 22.55
CA ASN A 379 2.23 19.46 23.10
C ASN A 379 3.48 19.53 22.21
N ASP A 380 3.41 18.98 21.01
CA ASP A 380 4.52 18.84 20.07
C ASP A 380 5.82 18.37 20.75
N VAL A 381 5.76 17.24 21.47
CA VAL A 381 6.85 16.74 22.29
C VAL A 381 7.28 15.33 21.88
N PHE A 382 8.61 15.17 21.69
CA PHE A 382 9.28 13.87 21.63
C PHE A 382 9.81 13.49 23.00
N LYS A 383 9.49 12.30 23.47
CA LYS A 383 9.95 11.75 24.74
C LYS A 383 10.77 10.50 24.48
N LEU A 384 12.05 10.56 24.81
CA LEU A 384 13.01 9.48 24.63
C LEU A 384 13.24 8.79 25.98
N TYR A 385 13.22 7.46 25.99
CA TYR A 385 13.28 6.65 27.19
C TYR A 385 14.37 5.58 27.12
N TYR A 386 14.83 5.15 28.28
CA TYR A 386 15.81 4.08 28.51
C TYR A 386 17.19 4.41 27.95
N ASN A 387 17.93 5.19 28.74
CA ASN A 387 19.29 5.67 28.48
C ASN A 387 19.43 6.40 27.12
N PRO A 388 18.59 7.40 26.85
CA PRO A 388 18.70 8.19 25.63
C PRO A 388 20.01 8.97 25.58
N ILE A 389 20.55 9.10 24.38
CA ILE A 389 21.61 10.04 24.07
C ILE A 389 21.13 10.95 22.94
N LEU A 390 21.28 12.24 23.14
CA LEU A 390 20.91 13.26 22.17
C LEU A 390 22.15 14.11 21.85
N TRP A 391 22.47 14.27 20.58
CA TRP A 391 23.53 15.17 20.11
C TRP A 391 22.92 16.38 19.40
N ILE A 392 23.39 17.57 19.79
CA ILE A 392 23.04 18.83 19.14
C ILE A 392 24.33 19.63 18.97
N ASP A 393 24.73 19.85 17.74
CA ASP A 393 26.01 20.46 17.39
C ASP A 393 27.18 19.74 18.13
N SER A 394 27.87 20.44 19.06
CA SER A 394 28.98 19.90 19.86
C SER A 394 28.56 19.41 21.26
N LEU A 395 27.25 19.37 21.52
CA LEU A 395 26.71 18.92 22.81
C LEU A 395 26.22 17.49 22.73
N GLN A 396 26.54 16.69 23.73
CA GLN A 396 25.92 15.40 24.02
C GLN A 396 25.12 15.52 25.33
N LEU A 397 23.86 15.13 25.27
CA LEU A 397 22.94 15.08 26.39
C LEU A 397 22.61 13.62 26.69
N SER A 398 22.60 13.22 27.95
CA SER A 398 22.20 11.89 28.39
C SER A 398 21.50 11.93 29.73
N GLY A 399 20.64 10.95 30.00
CA GLY A 399 19.87 10.83 31.23
C GLY A 399 19.00 9.56 31.22
N ASP A 400 18.09 9.42 32.17
CA ASP A 400 17.12 8.33 32.20
C ASP A 400 16.03 8.54 31.16
N SER A 401 15.67 9.82 30.90
CA SER A 401 14.79 10.23 29.78
C SER A 401 15.12 11.65 29.31
N ILE A 402 14.81 11.93 28.03
CA ILE A 402 14.98 13.24 27.40
C ILE A 402 13.68 13.62 26.72
N TYR A 403 13.17 14.84 26.99
CA TYR A 403 11.99 15.39 26.35
C TYR A 403 12.41 16.58 25.49
N ILE A 404 12.00 16.57 24.21
CA ILE A 404 12.28 17.63 23.22
C ILE A 404 10.93 18.25 22.87
N TYR A 405 10.76 19.51 23.20
CA TYR A 405 9.54 20.29 22.92
C TYR A 405 9.77 21.20 21.72
N SER A 406 8.80 21.25 20.85
CA SER A 406 8.82 22.11 19.68
C SER A 406 7.66 23.11 19.71
N GLU A 407 7.88 24.27 19.11
CA GLU A 407 6.87 25.28 18.84
C GLU A 407 7.10 25.80 17.41
N ASN A 408 6.07 25.77 16.56
CA ASN A 408 6.17 26.19 15.17
C ASN A 408 7.31 25.48 14.41
N ASP A 409 7.39 24.15 14.55
CA ASP A 409 8.43 23.29 13.93
C ASP A 409 9.88 23.59 14.37
N LYS A 410 10.08 24.42 15.41
CA LYS A 410 11.40 24.74 15.99
C LYS A 410 11.47 24.21 17.42
N ILE A 411 12.64 23.70 17.80
CA ILE A 411 12.86 23.25 19.20
C ILE A 411 12.82 24.47 20.11
N SER A 412 11.92 24.47 21.10
CA SER A 412 11.76 25.52 22.10
C SER A 412 12.54 25.24 23.38
N HIS A 413 12.48 24.00 23.87
CA HIS A 413 13.27 23.59 25.01
C HIS A 413 13.48 22.07 25.05
N ILE A 414 14.51 21.65 25.82
CA ILE A 414 14.85 20.28 26.06
C ILE A 414 14.98 20.06 27.56
N SER A 415 14.34 19.01 28.07
CA SER A 415 14.45 18.60 29.47
C SER A 415 15.08 17.22 29.56
N VAL A 416 16.13 17.09 30.35
CA VAL A 416 16.82 15.84 30.65
C VAL A 416 16.51 15.47 32.10
N PHE A 417 16.00 14.28 32.34
CA PHE A 417 15.56 13.81 33.62
C PHE A 417 16.36 12.59 34.10
N GLY A 418 16.70 12.55 35.35
CA GLY A 418 17.39 11.45 36.02
C GLY A 418 18.82 11.25 35.52
N ASN A 419 19.82 11.32 36.41
CA ASN A 419 21.24 11.22 36.02
C ASN A 419 21.61 12.13 34.83
N ALA A 420 20.99 13.32 34.79
CA ALA A 420 21.12 14.23 33.66
C ALA A 420 22.56 14.71 33.50
N PHE A 421 23.12 14.56 32.30
CA PHE A 421 24.49 14.88 32.00
C PHE A 421 24.59 15.59 30.64
N ILE A 422 25.33 16.68 30.57
CA ILE A 422 25.70 17.38 29.34
C ILE A 422 27.21 17.36 29.20
N ILE A 423 27.68 16.96 28.04
CA ILE A 423 29.07 17.03 27.64
C ILE A 423 29.15 17.97 26.43
N HIS A 424 29.96 19.02 26.55
CA HIS A 424 30.27 19.93 25.47
C HIS A 424 31.69 19.69 25.01
N TRP A 425 31.86 19.09 23.84
CA TRP A 425 33.16 18.98 23.22
C TRP A 425 33.63 20.33 22.71
N VAL A 426 34.78 20.77 23.17
CA VAL A 426 35.34 22.09 22.78
C VAL A 426 36.47 21.87 21.77
N GLU A 427 37.51 21.14 22.16
CA GLU A 427 38.60 20.76 21.29
C GLU A 427 39.43 19.64 21.92
N ASN A 428 40.04 18.75 21.13
CA ASN A 428 40.87 17.64 21.59
C ASN A 428 40.21 16.87 22.76
N GLU A 429 40.91 16.77 23.92
CA GLU A 429 40.45 16.13 25.14
C GLU A 429 39.78 17.12 26.13
N ILE A 430 39.44 18.33 25.69
CA ILE A 430 38.81 19.36 26.50
C ILE A 430 37.30 19.32 26.36
N PHE A 431 36.61 19.03 27.47
CA PHE A 431 35.16 18.93 27.54
C PHE A 431 34.62 19.73 28.71
N ASN A 432 33.74 20.68 28.44
CA ASN A 432 32.90 21.24 29.49
C ASN A 432 31.84 20.21 29.87
N GLN A 433 31.51 20.12 31.13
CA GLN A 433 30.66 19.07 31.66
C GLN A 433 29.67 19.66 32.67
N ILE A 434 28.44 19.21 32.64
CA ILE A 434 27.38 19.64 33.53
C ILE A 434 26.57 18.41 33.91
N LYS A 435 26.32 18.25 35.23
CA LYS A 435 25.55 17.13 35.75
C LYS A 435 24.54 17.62 36.78
N GLY A 436 23.37 16.98 36.85
CA GLY A 436 22.32 17.25 37.81
C GLY A 436 21.26 16.17 37.86
N LYS A 437 20.21 16.39 38.64
CA LYS A 437 19.00 15.55 38.58
C LYS A 437 18.14 15.86 37.37
N ILE A 438 17.95 17.15 37.09
CA ILE A 438 17.17 17.66 35.96
C ILE A 438 17.97 18.77 35.32
N ILE A 439 18.02 18.77 33.99
CA ILE A 439 18.61 19.85 33.21
C ILE A 439 17.58 20.33 32.19
N ASN A 440 17.23 21.62 32.25
CA ASN A 440 16.36 22.26 31.25
C ASN A 440 17.18 23.20 30.40
N ILE A 441 17.08 23.06 29.07
CA ILE A 441 17.77 23.87 28.07
C ILE A 441 16.71 24.64 27.30
N PHE A 442 16.71 25.97 27.38
CA PHE A 442 15.78 26.82 26.68
C PHE A 442 16.45 27.38 25.42
N ILE A 443 15.75 27.31 24.31
CA ILE A 443 16.24 27.66 22.98
C ILE A 443 15.34 28.75 22.40
N ARG A 444 15.96 29.80 21.85
CA ARG A 444 15.28 30.87 21.10
C ARG A 444 16.09 31.16 19.85
N ASP A 445 15.42 31.28 18.71
CA ASP A 445 16.05 31.53 17.40
C ASP A 445 17.21 30.58 17.09
N ASN A 446 16.98 29.28 17.38
CA ASN A 446 17.95 28.17 17.24
C ASN A 446 19.24 28.36 18.06
N LYS A 447 19.21 29.19 19.13
CA LYS A 447 20.34 29.39 20.04
C LYS A 447 19.93 29.10 21.46
N ILE A 448 20.79 28.45 22.23
CA ILE A 448 20.59 28.25 23.65
C ILE A 448 20.65 29.62 24.33
N VAL A 449 19.64 29.93 25.16
CA VAL A 449 19.57 31.17 25.94
C VAL A 449 19.72 30.94 27.44
N LEU A 450 19.32 29.75 27.92
CA LEU A 450 19.41 29.38 29.33
C LEU A 450 19.57 27.86 29.45
N MET A 451 20.48 27.43 30.33
CA MET A 451 20.50 26.10 30.91
C MET A 451 20.25 26.22 32.41
N ASP A 452 19.26 25.52 32.91
CA ASP A 452 18.90 25.45 34.31
C ASP A 452 19.07 24.02 34.80
N VAL A 453 19.95 23.85 35.79
CA VAL A 453 20.36 22.55 36.35
C VAL A 453 19.89 22.48 37.77
N ASP A 454 19.12 21.45 38.09
CA ASP A 454 18.56 21.25 39.44
C ASP A 454 18.98 19.92 40.05
N GLY A 455 19.25 19.96 41.35
CA GLY A 455 19.50 18.82 42.20
C GLY A 455 20.92 18.28 42.16
N SER A 456 21.74 18.63 43.19
CA SER A 456 23.14 18.20 43.37
C SER A 456 23.96 18.44 42.09
N SER A 457 23.94 19.68 41.66
CA SER A 457 24.55 20.08 40.38
C SER A 457 26.06 20.13 40.48
N GLU A 458 26.73 19.57 39.48
CA GLU A 458 28.19 19.58 39.35
C GLU A 458 28.56 20.14 37.98
N SER A 459 29.66 20.90 37.88
CA SER A 459 30.14 21.34 36.57
C SER A 459 31.67 21.37 36.49
N ILE A 460 32.19 21.17 35.29
CA ILE A 460 33.57 21.48 34.89
C ILE A 460 33.48 22.42 33.70
N TYR A 461 34.14 23.58 33.84
CA TYR A 461 34.21 24.57 32.77
C TYR A 461 35.66 25.02 32.57
N PHE A 462 36.17 24.92 31.34
CA PHE A 462 37.51 25.40 31.01
C PHE A 462 37.46 26.87 30.60
N ILE A 463 38.25 27.67 31.31
CA ILE A 463 38.30 29.15 31.18
C ILE A 463 39.40 29.53 30.20
N LYS A 464 39.10 30.43 29.28
CA LYS A 464 40.05 31.01 28.32
C LYS A 464 40.44 32.44 28.75
N ASP A 465 41.66 32.83 28.42
CA ASP A 465 42.10 34.22 28.49
C ASP A 465 41.66 35.05 27.26
N ASP A 466 42.00 36.34 27.26
CA ASP A 466 41.69 37.26 26.15
C ASP A 466 42.34 36.82 24.81
N ASN A 467 43.42 36.05 24.85
CA ASN A 467 44.12 35.47 23.69
C ASN A 467 43.56 34.11 23.25
N LYS A 468 42.43 33.68 23.85
CA LYS A 468 41.76 32.40 23.63
C LYS A 468 42.57 31.18 24.06
N GLY A 469 43.66 31.34 24.87
CA GLY A 469 44.39 30.26 25.51
C GLY A 469 43.68 29.77 26.78
N TYR A 470 43.70 28.45 27.05
CA TYR A 470 43.14 27.91 28.29
C TYR A 470 44.04 28.18 29.49
N ILE A 471 43.50 28.88 30.48
CA ILE A 471 44.22 29.18 31.72
C ILE A 471 44.00 28.16 32.83
N GLY A 472 42.87 27.44 32.78
CA GLY A 472 42.56 26.40 33.78
C GLY A 472 41.12 25.91 33.65
N GLY A 473 40.77 24.98 34.52
CA GLY A 473 39.44 24.44 34.70
C GLY A 473 38.84 24.84 36.03
N ASN A 474 37.58 25.26 36.00
CA ASN A 474 36.80 25.48 37.21
C ASN A 474 35.86 24.29 37.43
N GLN A 475 36.01 23.61 38.56
CA GLN A 475 35.08 22.59 39.03
C GLN A 475 34.20 23.16 40.09
N SER A 476 32.87 23.03 39.97
CA SER A 476 31.93 23.56 40.95
C SER A 476 30.83 22.58 41.29
N THR A 477 30.34 22.68 42.50
CA THR A 477 29.18 21.96 43.02
C THR A 477 28.21 22.96 43.65
N SER A 478 26.91 22.69 43.53
CA SER A 478 25.86 23.49 44.17
C SER A 478 24.52 22.76 44.14
N GLY A 479 23.51 23.26 44.83
CA GLY A 479 22.17 22.70 44.71
C GLY A 479 21.58 22.95 43.30
N ASN A 480 21.86 24.13 42.71
CA ASN A 480 21.37 24.53 41.40
C ASN A 480 22.41 25.34 40.64
N ILE A 481 22.45 25.20 39.31
CA ILE A 481 23.28 25.99 38.39
C ILE A 481 22.39 26.60 37.31
N ALA A 482 22.45 27.93 37.10
CA ALA A 482 21.82 28.59 35.99
C ALA A 482 22.88 29.26 35.09
N ILE A 483 22.91 28.88 33.81
CA ILE A 483 23.87 29.39 32.83
C ILE A 483 23.10 30.17 31.76
N TYR A 484 23.36 31.46 31.67
CA TYR A 484 22.76 32.35 30.68
C TYR A 484 23.71 32.54 29.52
N PHE A 485 23.17 32.48 28.32
CA PHE A 485 23.92 32.62 27.07
C PHE A 485 23.51 33.88 26.32
N LYS A 486 24.50 34.55 25.71
CA LYS A 486 24.31 35.66 24.80
C LYS A 486 25.18 35.42 23.56
N ASN A 487 24.54 35.44 22.38
CA ASN A 487 25.20 35.16 21.10
C ASN A 487 25.94 33.80 21.01
N GLY A 488 25.51 32.80 21.78
CA GLY A 488 26.15 31.47 21.83
C GLY A 488 27.30 31.33 22.81
N GLU A 489 27.68 32.39 23.53
CA GLU A 489 28.70 32.37 24.57
C GLU A 489 28.07 32.54 25.95
N ILE A 490 28.73 32.01 26.98
CA ILE A 490 28.27 32.16 28.37
C ILE A 490 28.38 33.63 28.76
N ASP A 491 27.22 34.27 29.05
CA ASP A 491 27.12 35.63 29.55
C ASP A 491 27.22 35.66 31.09
N ARG A 492 26.57 34.72 31.76
CA ARG A 492 26.49 34.70 33.23
C ARG A 492 26.23 33.31 33.76
N LEU A 493 26.93 32.96 34.83
CA LEU A 493 26.74 31.71 35.58
C LEU A 493 26.32 32.07 37.03
N LYS A 494 25.26 31.42 37.50
CA LYS A 494 24.78 31.55 38.87
C LYS A 494 24.78 30.20 39.54
N LEU A 495 25.48 30.07 40.66
CA LEU A 495 25.46 28.91 41.56
C LEU A 495 24.59 29.29 42.75
N LYS A 496 23.67 28.42 43.15
CA LYS A 496 22.74 28.62 44.28
C LYS A 496 22.71 27.41 45.16
N ASN A 497 22.42 27.60 46.47
CA ASN A 497 22.27 26.59 47.46
C ASN A 497 23.60 25.86 47.72
N ALA A 498 24.40 26.42 48.64
CA ALA A 498 25.71 25.92 49.09
C ALA A 498 26.73 25.76 47.94
N PRO A 499 27.09 26.81 47.21
CA PRO A 499 28.07 26.72 46.14
C PRO A 499 29.50 26.53 46.67
N GLU A 500 30.19 25.57 46.04
CA GLU A 500 31.63 25.38 46.20
C GLU A 500 32.28 25.41 44.83
N ALA A 501 33.47 26.01 44.70
CA ALA A 501 34.19 26.03 43.44
C ALA A 501 35.69 25.98 43.64
N THR A 502 36.36 25.23 42.78
CA THR A 502 37.82 25.10 42.77
C THR A 502 38.36 25.37 41.38
N PHE A 503 39.25 26.36 41.29
CA PHE A 503 39.98 26.64 40.08
C PHE A 503 41.31 25.88 40.07
N THR A 504 41.56 25.10 39.01
CA THR A 504 42.82 24.40 38.80
C THR A 504 43.52 24.98 37.56
N PRO A 505 44.75 25.52 37.71
CA PRO A 505 45.52 26.03 36.55
C PRO A 505 45.78 24.95 35.50
N MET A 506 45.77 25.31 34.21
CA MET A 506 45.90 24.33 33.09
C MET A 506 47.15 23.45 33.20
N LYS A 507 48.27 24.02 33.72
CA LYS A 507 49.53 23.27 33.96
C LYS A 507 49.38 22.09 34.94
N LYS A 508 48.33 22.09 35.76
CA LYS A 508 48.03 21.04 36.76
C LYS A 508 46.92 20.10 36.32
N ILE A 509 46.29 20.38 35.19
CA ILE A 509 45.19 19.55 34.64
C ILE A 509 45.76 18.52 33.67
N SER A 510 45.38 17.27 33.83
CA SER A 510 45.47 16.24 32.79
C SER A 510 44.10 16.14 32.15
N PRO A 511 43.86 16.72 30.96
CA PRO A 511 42.52 16.81 30.35
C PRO A 511 41.81 15.46 30.25
N PRO A 512 42.46 14.33 29.90
CA PRO A 512 41.80 13.02 29.86
C PRO A 512 41.24 12.56 31.22
N ASN A 513 41.84 13.01 32.32
CA ASN A 513 41.47 12.61 33.67
C ASN A 513 40.60 13.65 34.43
N TYR A 514 40.41 14.84 33.83
CA TYR A 514 39.62 15.90 34.43
C TYR A 514 38.15 15.77 34.02
N ARG A 515 37.46 14.81 34.65
CA ARG A 515 36.10 14.36 34.33
C ARG A 515 35.23 14.26 35.58
N LEU A 516 33.95 14.60 35.42
CA LEU A 516 32.93 14.29 36.42
C LEU A 516 32.60 12.77 36.42
N SER A 517 32.16 12.27 37.54
CA SER A 517 31.69 10.89 37.67
C SER A 517 30.50 10.66 36.72
N GLY A 518 30.56 9.60 35.91
CA GLY A 518 29.55 9.29 34.89
C GLY A 518 29.83 9.88 33.51
N PHE A 519 30.99 10.53 33.31
CA PHE A 519 31.40 11.01 32.00
C PHE A 519 31.46 9.84 30.98
N ASN A 520 30.74 9.93 29.90
CA ASN A 520 30.73 8.94 28.82
C ASN A 520 30.48 9.66 27.47
N TRP A 521 31.55 10.08 26.82
CA TRP A 521 31.46 10.71 25.51
C TRP A 521 31.37 9.66 24.42
N GLN A 522 30.37 9.76 23.55
CA GLN A 522 30.19 8.92 22.38
C GLN A 522 30.20 9.80 21.12
N TRP A 523 31.00 9.43 20.15
CA TRP A 523 30.99 10.13 18.87
C TRP A 523 29.66 9.88 18.15
N GLN A 524 29.16 10.92 17.48
CA GLN A 524 27.91 10.89 16.71
C GLN A 524 28.00 9.96 15.48
#